data_938c272ada20540008f06ec4159076ea
#
_entry.id   938c272ada20540008f06ec4159076ea
#
_cell.length_a   1.000
_cell.length_b   1.000
_cell.length_c   1.000
_cell.angle_alpha   90.00
_cell.angle_beta   90.00
_cell.angle_gamma   90.00
#
_symmetry.space_group_name_H-M   'P 1'
#
loop_
_entity.id
_entity.type
_entity.pdbx_description
1 polymer ?
#
loop_
_entity_poly.entity_id
_entity_poly.type
_entity_poly.pdbx_seq_one_letter_code
_entity_poly.pdbx_strand_id
1 'polypeptide(L)'
;MKIPVLLITFLFCALVARSVFAQGEIEFEKANQEFAQGHFKEAISSYEALIRDAQWSANIFYDLGNAYFRTGDSGRAILNYERALALDRHHPEATANLQISRDEAHALELQPSWPERYLQFASVNQYSITAAVAFWIAAFCLVALIFTPRRSATMIGILLVMLLVFVGTTFAIWQLERGSNGAALAIVTGKDVQARLATADTANAVLALPPGSEIKVLSTRGDWIYAALPNNLRGWIPAKNAEQVRL
;
A
#
# COMPACT_ATOMS: atom_id res chain seq x y z
N MET A 1 34.80 -9.11 29.41
CA MET A 1 35.50 -9.19 28.13
C MET A 1 34.59 -9.43 26.89
N LYS A 2 33.24 -9.30 26.97
CA LYS A 2 32.31 -9.51 25.83
C LYS A 2 31.78 -8.21 25.19
N ILE A 3 31.97 -7.04 25.81
CA ILE A 3 31.48 -5.73 25.34
C ILE A 3 32.21 -5.24 24.06
N PRO A 4 33.54 -5.42 23.86
CA PRO A 4 34.19 -4.92 22.64
C PRO A 4 33.76 -5.66 21.36
N VAL A 5 33.41 -6.93 21.43
CA VAL A 5 32.95 -7.72 20.25
C VAL A 5 31.57 -7.22 19.80
N LEU A 6 30.67 -6.94 20.72
CA LEU A 6 29.32 -6.42 20.43
C LEU A 6 29.39 -5.00 19.81
N LEU A 7 30.33 -4.19 20.29
CA LEU A 7 30.56 -2.84 19.76
C LEU A 7 31.15 -2.86 18.35
N ILE A 8 32.06 -3.79 18.08
CA ILE A 8 32.68 -3.98 16.76
C ILE A 8 31.65 -4.51 15.76
N THR A 9 30.80 -5.47 16.13
CA THR A 9 29.70 -5.96 15.27
C THR A 9 28.67 -4.89 15.00
N PHE A 10 28.31 -4.06 15.98
CA PHE A 10 27.38 -2.95 15.78
C PHE A 10 27.98 -1.88 14.85
N LEU A 11 29.28 -1.53 15.03
CA LEU A 11 29.96 -0.59 14.15
C LEU A 11 30.10 -1.11 12.72
N PHE A 12 30.38 -2.40 12.55
CA PHE A 12 30.45 -3.05 11.24
C PHE A 12 29.10 -3.08 10.54
N CYS A 13 28.02 -3.45 11.25
CA CYS A 13 26.65 -3.38 10.70
C CYS A 13 26.24 -1.95 10.32
N ALA A 14 26.61 -0.95 11.11
CA ALA A 14 26.35 0.46 10.81
C ALA A 14 27.13 0.96 9.57
N LEU A 15 28.36 0.51 9.37
CA LEU A 15 29.18 0.82 8.20
C LEU A 15 28.62 0.17 6.92
N VAL A 16 28.22 -1.10 7.00
CA VAL A 16 27.60 -1.82 5.86
C VAL A 16 26.28 -1.20 5.50
N ALA A 17 25.43 -0.84 6.49
CA ALA A 17 24.16 -0.16 6.24
C ALA A 17 24.39 1.19 5.53
N ARG A 18 25.38 1.98 5.94
CA ARG A 18 25.73 3.25 5.28
C ARG A 18 26.16 3.10 3.83
N SER A 19 26.93 2.07 3.50
CA SER A 19 27.38 1.85 2.12
C SER A 19 26.22 1.44 1.20
N VAL A 20 25.27 0.66 1.66
CA VAL A 20 24.06 0.27 0.89
C VAL A 20 23.16 1.48 0.63
N PHE A 21 22.95 2.34 1.62
CA PHE A 21 22.17 3.57 1.43
C PHE A 21 22.82 4.55 0.47
N ALA A 22 24.14 4.73 0.54
CA ALA A 22 24.87 5.63 -0.35
C ALA A 22 24.86 5.15 -1.81
N GLN A 23 24.91 3.84 -2.05
CA GLN A 23 24.83 3.26 -3.38
C GLN A 23 23.45 3.47 -4.00
N GLY A 24 22.38 3.27 -3.23
CA GLY A 24 21.01 3.49 -3.70
C GLY A 24 20.74 4.94 -4.09
N GLU A 25 21.30 5.90 -3.37
CA GLU A 25 21.16 7.31 -3.69
C GLU A 25 21.84 7.66 -5.01
N ILE A 26 23.01 7.09 -5.30
CA ILE A 26 23.73 7.28 -6.57
C ILE A 26 22.94 6.67 -7.74
N GLU A 27 22.38 5.47 -7.55
CA GLU A 27 21.59 4.80 -8.60
C GLU A 27 20.27 5.52 -8.85
N PHE A 28 19.64 6.07 -7.81
CA PHE A 28 18.44 6.89 -7.93
C PHE A 28 18.72 8.18 -8.70
N GLU A 29 19.81 8.87 -8.38
CA GLU A 29 20.20 10.10 -9.08
C GLU A 29 20.52 9.82 -10.57
N LYS A 30 21.15 8.69 -10.87
CA LYS A 30 21.37 8.24 -12.25
C LYS A 30 20.06 8.02 -13.00
N ALA A 31 19.07 7.35 -12.36
CA ALA A 31 17.75 7.14 -12.96
C ALA A 31 17.02 8.47 -13.24
N ASN A 32 17.17 9.46 -12.34
CA ASN A 32 16.64 10.81 -12.52
C ASN A 32 17.32 11.53 -13.70
N GLN A 33 18.61 11.34 -13.89
CA GLN A 33 19.34 11.91 -15.04
C GLN A 33 18.87 11.30 -16.36
N GLU A 34 18.70 9.98 -16.44
CA GLU A 34 18.14 9.31 -17.62
C GLU A 34 16.72 9.84 -17.94
N PHE A 35 15.90 10.00 -16.91
CA PHE A 35 14.57 10.58 -17.07
C PHE A 35 14.63 12.02 -17.61
N ALA A 36 15.49 12.87 -17.04
CA ALA A 36 15.64 14.26 -17.46
C ALA A 36 16.15 14.40 -18.90
N GLN A 37 16.95 13.43 -19.39
CA GLN A 37 17.42 13.35 -20.76
C GLN A 37 16.38 12.80 -21.75
N GLY A 38 15.23 12.34 -21.26
CA GLY A 38 14.19 11.72 -22.08
C GLY A 38 14.39 10.23 -22.36
N HIS A 39 15.38 9.60 -21.74
CA HIS A 39 15.66 8.17 -21.84
C HIS A 39 14.74 7.39 -20.90
N PHE A 40 13.43 7.49 -21.14
CA PHE A 40 12.41 6.97 -20.19
C PHE A 40 12.49 5.47 -19.98
N LYS A 41 12.87 4.67 -20.98
CA LYS A 41 12.98 3.21 -20.85
C LYS A 41 14.15 2.81 -19.97
N GLU A 42 15.27 3.50 -20.10
CA GLU A 42 16.47 3.33 -19.30
C GLU A 42 16.19 3.74 -17.84
N ALA A 43 15.51 4.88 -17.64
CA ALA A 43 15.06 5.33 -16.34
C ALA A 43 14.13 4.29 -15.65
N ILE A 44 13.14 3.73 -16.38
CA ILE A 44 12.27 2.65 -15.87
C ILE A 44 13.11 1.47 -15.39
N SER A 45 14.07 1.02 -16.23
CA SER A 45 14.91 -0.12 -15.87
C SER A 45 15.75 0.12 -14.61
N SER A 46 16.27 1.34 -14.43
CA SER A 46 17.03 1.76 -13.26
C SER A 46 16.16 1.85 -12.00
N TYR A 47 14.97 2.48 -12.07
CA TYR A 47 14.04 2.52 -10.93
C TYR A 47 13.55 1.13 -10.53
N GLU A 48 13.24 0.26 -11.50
CA GLU A 48 12.85 -1.12 -11.20
C GLU A 48 13.98 -1.92 -10.57
N ALA A 49 15.25 -1.66 -10.92
CA ALA A 49 16.38 -2.28 -10.27
C ALA A 49 16.45 -1.88 -8.79
N LEU A 50 16.29 -0.59 -8.46
CA LEU A 50 16.23 -0.11 -7.09
C LEU A 50 15.11 -0.81 -6.28
N ILE A 51 13.92 -0.98 -6.89
CA ILE A 51 12.80 -1.66 -6.23
C ILE A 51 13.11 -3.14 -5.99
N ARG A 52 13.75 -3.83 -6.94
CA ARG A 52 14.19 -5.23 -6.77
C ARG A 52 15.21 -5.39 -5.65
N ASP A 53 16.05 -4.40 -5.45
CA ASP A 53 17.04 -4.34 -4.37
C ASP A 53 16.44 -3.87 -3.02
N ALA A 54 15.10 -3.90 -2.92
CA ALA A 54 14.32 -3.50 -1.74
C ALA A 54 14.56 -2.04 -1.29
N GLN A 55 14.97 -1.17 -2.19
CA GLN A 55 15.11 0.27 -1.93
C GLN A 55 13.79 0.98 -2.26
N TRP A 56 12.85 0.94 -1.31
CA TRP A 56 11.52 1.47 -1.52
C TRP A 56 11.36 2.86 -0.88
N SER A 57 10.96 3.82 -1.69
CA SER A 57 10.55 5.15 -1.21
C SER A 57 9.38 5.66 -2.06
N ALA A 58 8.60 6.57 -1.50
CA ALA A 58 7.52 7.22 -2.23
C ALA A 58 8.03 7.92 -3.49
N ASN A 59 9.20 8.56 -3.43
CA ASN A 59 9.81 9.26 -4.55
C ASN A 59 10.21 8.30 -5.69
N ILE A 60 10.81 7.13 -5.37
CA ILE A 60 11.17 6.13 -6.40
C ILE A 60 9.93 5.64 -7.14
N PHE A 61 8.84 5.32 -6.43
CA PHE A 61 7.60 4.92 -7.08
C PHE A 61 6.95 6.06 -7.86
N TYR A 62 6.98 7.28 -7.34
CA TYR A 62 6.48 8.46 -8.04
C TYR A 62 7.21 8.69 -9.36
N ASP A 63 8.55 8.69 -9.35
CA ASP A 63 9.37 8.92 -10.54
C ASP A 63 9.26 7.78 -11.54
N LEU A 64 9.16 6.52 -11.08
CA LEU A 64 8.84 5.37 -11.92
C LEU A 64 7.46 5.52 -12.56
N GLY A 65 6.47 5.99 -11.81
CA GLY A 65 5.14 6.33 -12.33
C GLY A 65 5.21 7.38 -13.46
N ASN A 66 5.98 8.45 -13.24
CA ASN A 66 6.23 9.47 -14.26
C ASN A 66 6.89 8.90 -15.53
N ALA A 67 7.87 8.00 -15.37
CA ALA A 67 8.55 7.38 -16.50
C ALA A 67 7.60 6.47 -17.31
N TYR A 68 6.74 5.69 -16.65
CA TYR A 68 5.71 4.92 -17.33
C TYR A 68 4.66 5.80 -18.02
N PHE A 69 4.24 6.88 -17.38
CA PHE A 69 3.32 7.85 -17.98
C PHE A 69 3.90 8.44 -19.27
N ARG A 70 5.18 8.84 -19.27
CA ARG A 70 5.88 9.38 -20.45
C ARG A 70 6.04 8.35 -21.58
N THR A 71 6.02 7.05 -21.28
CA THR A 71 6.05 5.98 -22.28
C THR A 71 4.66 5.51 -22.75
N GLY A 72 3.57 6.10 -22.20
CA GLY A 72 2.19 5.76 -22.54
C GLY A 72 1.69 4.46 -21.89
N ASP A 73 2.36 3.98 -20.83
CA ASP A 73 1.89 2.85 -20.03
C ASP A 73 1.11 3.35 -18.80
N SER A 74 -0.12 3.80 -19.04
CA SER A 74 -0.98 4.38 -18.02
C SER A 74 -1.29 3.41 -16.88
N GLY A 75 -1.40 2.10 -17.17
CA GLY A 75 -1.67 1.09 -16.16
C GLY A 75 -0.56 0.99 -15.12
N ARG A 76 0.70 0.92 -15.57
CA ARG A 76 1.85 0.90 -14.67
C ARG A 76 2.14 2.25 -14.04
N ALA A 77 1.84 3.36 -14.72
CA ALA A 77 1.94 4.69 -14.13
C ALA A 77 1.02 4.80 -12.92
N ILE A 78 -0.25 4.47 -13.06
CA ILE A 78 -1.26 4.47 -12.00
C ILE A 78 -0.84 3.55 -10.84
N LEU A 79 -0.38 2.32 -11.14
CA LEU A 79 0.12 1.39 -10.13
C LEU A 79 1.23 2.01 -9.27
N ASN A 80 2.19 2.68 -9.90
CA ASN A 80 3.34 3.23 -9.18
C ASN A 80 2.98 4.50 -8.41
N TYR A 81 2.06 5.34 -8.88
CA TYR A 81 1.52 6.43 -8.08
C TYR A 81 0.74 5.93 -6.86
N GLU A 82 -0.04 4.86 -7.00
CA GLU A 82 -0.71 4.21 -5.86
C GLU A 82 0.29 3.64 -4.84
N ARG A 83 1.39 3.03 -5.30
CA ARG A 83 2.48 2.57 -4.43
C ARG A 83 3.16 3.72 -3.71
N ALA A 84 3.40 4.84 -4.38
CA ALA A 84 3.93 6.06 -3.77
C ALA A 84 3.00 6.55 -2.64
N LEU A 85 1.70 6.64 -2.90
CA LEU A 85 0.69 7.06 -1.94
C LEU A 85 0.45 6.04 -0.81
N ALA A 86 0.72 4.77 -1.04
CA ALA A 86 0.70 3.75 0.02
C ALA A 86 1.83 3.96 1.04
N LEU A 87 2.99 4.50 0.60
CA LEU A 87 4.12 4.85 1.46
C LEU A 87 3.97 6.26 2.05
N ASP A 88 3.57 7.24 1.26
CA ASP A 88 3.31 8.62 1.69
C ASP A 88 1.95 9.11 1.16
N ARG A 89 0.93 9.04 2.01
CA ARG A 89 -0.45 9.49 1.68
C ARG A 89 -0.56 10.97 1.34
N HIS A 90 0.40 11.79 1.76
CA HIS A 90 0.37 13.23 1.60
C HIS A 90 1.30 13.73 0.49
N HIS A 91 1.75 12.84 -0.41
CA HIS A 91 2.55 13.20 -1.57
C HIS A 91 1.68 13.93 -2.61
N PRO A 92 1.78 15.28 -2.72
CA PRO A 92 0.82 16.06 -3.50
C PRO A 92 0.97 15.83 -5.00
N GLU A 93 2.21 15.67 -5.49
CA GLU A 93 2.49 15.45 -6.90
C GLU A 93 2.02 14.05 -7.36
N ALA A 94 2.19 13.02 -6.52
CA ALA A 94 1.68 11.67 -6.82
C ALA A 94 0.15 11.68 -6.88
N THR A 95 -0.51 12.41 -5.98
CA THR A 95 -1.98 12.55 -6.00
C THR A 95 -2.46 13.23 -7.28
N ALA A 96 -1.83 14.32 -7.69
CA ALA A 96 -2.21 15.06 -8.90
C ALA A 96 -1.99 14.23 -10.17
N ASN A 97 -0.81 13.58 -10.29
CA ASN A 97 -0.45 12.78 -11.46
C ASN A 97 -1.28 11.49 -11.54
N LEU A 98 -1.64 10.89 -10.41
CA LEU A 98 -2.56 9.77 -10.34
C LEU A 98 -3.92 10.15 -10.96
N GLN A 99 -4.49 11.28 -10.55
CA GLN A 99 -5.77 11.75 -11.05
C GLN A 99 -5.73 12.00 -12.57
N ILE A 100 -4.69 12.71 -13.04
CA ILE A 100 -4.49 12.96 -14.48
C ILE A 100 -4.41 11.63 -15.25
N SER A 101 -3.62 10.67 -14.74
CA SER A 101 -3.43 9.38 -15.40
C SER A 101 -4.71 8.53 -15.44
N ARG A 102 -5.53 8.60 -14.38
CA ARG A 102 -6.84 7.92 -14.33
C ARG A 102 -7.82 8.50 -15.34
N ASP A 103 -7.90 9.83 -15.40
CA ASP A 103 -8.79 10.54 -16.33
C ASP A 103 -8.40 10.23 -17.79
N GLU A 104 -7.10 10.24 -18.11
CA GLU A 104 -6.60 9.95 -19.46
C GLU A 104 -6.83 8.48 -19.86
N ALA A 105 -6.62 7.55 -18.93
CA ALA A 105 -6.82 6.12 -19.17
C ALA A 105 -8.30 5.69 -19.08
N HIS A 106 -9.20 6.56 -18.65
CA HIS A 106 -10.58 6.22 -18.29
C HIS A 106 -10.65 5.05 -17.30
N ALA A 107 -9.72 5.03 -16.35
CA ALA A 107 -9.58 3.97 -15.37
C ALA A 107 -10.80 3.92 -14.44
N LEU A 108 -11.27 2.72 -14.15
CA LEU A 108 -12.41 2.51 -13.27
C LEU A 108 -11.93 2.38 -11.82
N GLU A 109 -12.57 3.08 -10.90
CA GLU A 109 -12.24 3.08 -9.47
C GLU A 109 -13.21 2.23 -8.67
N LEU A 110 -12.71 1.54 -7.65
CA LEU A 110 -13.54 0.86 -6.65
C LEU A 110 -14.22 1.89 -5.77
N GLN A 111 -15.53 1.71 -5.56
CA GLN A 111 -16.26 2.59 -4.66
C GLN A 111 -16.04 2.13 -3.20
N PRO A 112 -15.50 2.99 -2.33
CA PRO A 112 -15.36 2.66 -0.93
C PRO A 112 -16.75 2.45 -0.30
N SER A 113 -16.86 1.43 0.55
CA SER A 113 -18.08 1.22 1.33
C SER A 113 -18.34 2.39 2.28
N TRP A 114 -19.60 2.56 2.72
CA TRP A 114 -19.94 3.67 3.62
C TRP A 114 -19.09 3.68 4.92
N PRO A 115 -18.74 2.54 5.58
CA PRO A 115 -17.86 2.59 6.74
C PRO A 115 -16.44 3.02 6.38
N GLU A 116 -15.89 2.56 5.25
CA GLU A 116 -14.55 2.95 4.78
C GLU A 116 -14.44 4.46 4.59
N ARG A 117 -15.45 5.08 4.00
CA ARG A 117 -15.50 6.51 3.73
C ARG A 117 -15.38 7.35 5.02
N TYR A 118 -15.98 6.89 6.12
CA TYR A 118 -15.86 7.56 7.42
C TYR A 118 -14.56 7.22 8.15
N LEU A 119 -13.96 6.05 7.90
CA LEU A 119 -12.73 5.63 8.57
C LEU A 119 -11.45 6.15 7.89
N GLN A 120 -11.56 6.67 6.66
CA GLN A 120 -10.40 7.18 5.90
C GLN A 120 -9.82 8.50 6.42
N PHE A 121 -10.43 9.14 7.43
CA PHE A 121 -9.86 10.36 8.04
C PHE A 121 -8.52 10.14 8.73
N ALA A 122 -8.19 8.90 9.11
CA ALA A 122 -6.91 8.51 9.69
C ALA A 122 -6.30 7.31 8.93
N SER A 123 -4.98 7.19 9.00
CA SER A 123 -4.27 6.05 8.39
C SER A 123 -4.36 4.79 9.26
N VAL A 124 -4.17 3.61 8.66
CA VAL A 124 -4.07 2.34 9.39
C VAL A 124 -2.98 2.41 10.47
N ASN A 125 -1.86 3.07 10.18
CA ASN A 125 -0.78 3.26 11.15
C ASN A 125 -1.20 4.11 12.34
N GLN A 126 -1.95 5.20 12.13
CA GLN A 126 -2.48 6.03 13.22
C GLN A 126 -3.48 5.25 14.08
N TYR A 127 -4.38 4.47 13.48
CA TYR A 127 -5.25 3.56 14.23
C TYR A 127 -4.47 2.51 15.01
N SER A 128 -3.40 1.94 14.45
CA SER A 128 -2.57 0.94 15.10
C SER A 128 -1.84 1.51 16.33
N ILE A 129 -1.28 2.71 16.21
CA ILE A 129 -0.65 3.42 17.33
C ILE A 129 -1.70 3.70 18.42
N THR A 130 -2.87 4.20 18.04
CA THR A 130 -3.96 4.48 18.99
C THR A 130 -4.42 3.21 19.71
N ALA A 131 -4.56 2.09 18.99
CA ALA A 131 -4.91 0.80 19.56
C ALA A 131 -3.85 0.33 20.57
N ALA A 132 -2.57 0.43 20.21
CA ALA A 132 -1.46 0.05 21.11
C ALA A 132 -1.45 0.89 22.39
N VAL A 133 -1.61 2.21 22.28
CA VAL A 133 -1.67 3.12 23.46
C VAL A 133 -2.88 2.78 24.31
N ALA A 134 -4.06 2.61 23.72
CA ALA A 134 -5.27 2.27 24.46
C ALA A 134 -5.14 0.92 25.18
N PHE A 135 -4.55 -0.08 24.52
CA PHE A 135 -4.27 -1.39 25.11
C PHE A 135 -3.37 -1.27 26.36
N TRP A 136 -2.25 -0.56 26.26
CA TRP A 136 -1.34 -0.42 27.38
C TRP A 136 -1.93 0.35 28.56
N ILE A 137 -2.69 1.43 28.30
CA ILE A 137 -3.39 2.16 29.36
C ILE A 137 -4.42 1.25 30.04
N ALA A 138 -5.21 0.49 29.28
CA ALA A 138 -6.17 -0.46 29.83
C ALA A 138 -5.48 -1.55 30.68
N ALA A 139 -4.35 -2.10 30.19
CA ALA A 139 -3.57 -3.10 30.90
C ALA A 139 -3.02 -2.56 32.23
N PHE A 140 -2.45 -1.35 32.24
CA PHE A 140 -1.98 -0.71 33.49
C PHE A 140 -3.13 -0.42 34.45
N CYS A 141 -4.28 0.05 33.97
CA CYS A 141 -5.45 0.25 34.82
C CYS A 141 -5.95 -1.08 35.42
N LEU A 142 -5.96 -2.15 34.65
CA LEU A 142 -6.35 -3.48 35.11
C LEU A 142 -5.43 -3.99 36.20
N VAL A 143 -4.10 -3.92 35.98
CA VAL A 143 -3.09 -4.31 36.95
C VAL A 143 -3.24 -3.48 38.25
N ALA A 144 -3.38 -2.16 38.13
CA ALA A 144 -3.58 -1.30 39.29
C ALA A 144 -4.86 -1.65 40.06
N LEU A 145 -5.97 -1.99 39.40
CA LEU A 145 -7.21 -2.41 40.06
C LEU A 145 -7.09 -3.76 40.79
N ILE A 146 -6.21 -4.66 40.31
CA ILE A 146 -5.92 -5.94 40.98
C ILE A 146 -5.14 -5.73 42.30
N PHE A 147 -4.11 -4.87 42.23
CA PHE A 147 -3.20 -4.67 43.37
C PHE A 147 -3.62 -3.57 44.35
N THR A 148 -4.62 -2.75 44.00
CA THR A 148 -5.10 -1.68 44.89
C THR A 148 -6.33 -2.13 45.66
N PRO A 149 -6.30 -2.09 47.03
CA PRO A 149 -7.43 -2.55 47.86
C PRO A 149 -8.69 -1.69 47.70
N ARG A 150 -8.55 -0.41 47.35
CA ARG A 150 -9.67 0.50 47.08
C ARG A 150 -9.90 0.64 45.59
N ARG A 151 -10.99 0.06 45.10
CA ARG A 151 -11.38 0.18 43.67
C ARG A 151 -11.88 1.61 43.40
N SER A 152 -11.11 2.36 42.61
CA SER A 152 -11.50 3.71 42.17
C SER A 152 -12.49 3.61 40.99
N ALA A 153 -13.67 4.24 41.12
CA ALA A 153 -14.63 4.35 40.04
C ALA A 153 -14.03 5.04 38.78
N THR A 154 -13.14 6.01 38.99
CA THR A 154 -12.42 6.70 37.94
C THR A 154 -11.53 5.73 37.13
N MET A 155 -10.78 4.84 37.82
CA MET A 155 -9.93 3.85 37.13
C MET A 155 -10.75 2.85 36.34
N ILE A 156 -11.91 2.43 36.86
CA ILE A 156 -12.83 1.55 36.12
C ILE A 156 -13.36 2.29 34.89
N GLY A 157 -13.73 3.57 35.03
CA GLY A 157 -14.19 4.40 33.90
C GLY A 157 -13.13 4.53 32.82
N ILE A 158 -11.86 4.81 33.17
CA ILE A 158 -10.73 4.88 32.21
C ILE A 158 -10.52 3.52 31.52
N LEU A 159 -10.54 2.42 32.28
CA LEU A 159 -10.41 1.08 31.70
C LEU A 159 -11.47 0.79 30.66
N LEU A 160 -12.74 1.08 30.96
CA LEU A 160 -13.85 0.84 30.01
C LEU A 160 -13.74 1.70 28.77
N VAL A 161 -13.38 2.99 28.91
CA VAL A 161 -13.17 3.89 27.77
C VAL A 161 -12.02 3.40 26.91
N MET A 162 -10.88 3.01 27.49
CA MET A 162 -9.73 2.52 26.73
C MET A 162 -10.02 1.19 26.03
N LEU A 163 -10.79 0.30 26.63
CA LEU A 163 -11.24 -0.93 25.96
C LEU A 163 -12.14 -0.62 24.75
N LEU A 164 -13.04 0.34 24.90
CA LEU A 164 -13.92 0.76 23.80
C LEU A 164 -13.10 1.39 22.64
N VAL A 165 -12.11 2.24 22.97
CA VAL A 165 -11.20 2.81 21.99
C VAL A 165 -10.39 1.71 21.29
N PHE A 166 -9.86 0.74 22.05
CA PHE A 166 -9.11 -0.38 21.50
C PHE A 166 -9.94 -1.21 20.51
N VAL A 167 -11.16 -1.59 20.90
CA VAL A 167 -12.08 -2.36 20.04
C VAL A 167 -12.45 -1.55 18.80
N GLY A 168 -12.79 -0.27 18.96
CA GLY A 168 -13.15 0.61 17.84
C GLY A 168 -12.03 0.80 16.83
N THR A 169 -10.80 1.03 17.30
CA THR A 169 -9.62 1.19 16.44
C THR A 169 -9.22 -0.12 15.76
N THR A 170 -9.32 -1.25 16.46
CA THR A 170 -9.08 -2.59 15.86
C THR A 170 -10.12 -2.90 14.78
N PHE A 171 -11.39 -2.56 15.00
CA PHE A 171 -12.43 -2.67 13.99
C PHE A 171 -12.15 -1.77 12.79
N ALA A 172 -11.69 -0.53 13.00
CA ALA A 172 -11.32 0.38 11.92
C ALA A 172 -10.16 -0.17 11.08
N ILE A 173 -9.11 -0.71 11.71
CA ILE A 173 -8.00 -1.37 11.02
C ILE A 173 -8.52 -2.52 10.17
N TRP A 174 -9.32 -3.41 10.75
CA TRP A 174 -9.88 -4.57 10.05
C TRP A 174 -10.71 -4.17 8.83
N GLN A 175 -11.51 -3.10 8.96
CA GLN A 175 -12.36 -2.59 7.89
C GLN A 175 -11.52 -1.96 6.75
N LEU A 176 -10.51 -1.15 7.10
CA LEU A 176 -9.63 -0.51 6.13
C LEU A 176 -8.72 -1.53 5.41
N GLU A 177 -8.19 -2.52 6.12
CA GLU A 177 -7.36 -3.57 5.51
C GLU A 177 -8.14 -4.48 4.54
N ARG A 178 -9.45 -4.62 4.78
CA ARG A 178 -10.36 -5.37 3.90
C ARG A 178 -11.10 -4.49 2.90
N GLY A 179 -10.90 -3.19 2.96
CA GLY A 179 -11.57 -2.21 2.12
C GLY A 179 -11.10 -2.16 0.68
N SER A 180 -11.61 -1.17 -0.05
CA SER A 180 -11.25 -0.90 -1.45
C SER A 180 -9.75 -0.60 -1.59
N ASN A 181 -9.17 0.18 -0.66
CA ASN A 181 -7.76 0.57 -0.63
C ASN A 181 -6.93 -0.30 0.34
N GLY A 182 -7.41 -1.51 0.66
CA GLY A 182 -6.75 -2.44 1.58
C GLY A 182 -5.63 -3.26 0.93
N ALA A 183 -5.15 -4.28 1.66
CA ALA A 183 -4.05 -5.15 1.22
C ALA A 183 -4.35 -5.93 -0.08
N ALA A 184 -5.62 -6.10 -0.42
CA ALA A 184 -6.05 -6.83 -1.61
C ALA A 184 -6.25 -5.94 -2.86
N LEU A 185 -5.95 -4.63 -2.78
CA LEU A 185 -6.01 -3.73 -3.92
C LEU A 185 -4.96 -4.10 -4.97
N ALA A 186 -5.40 -4.24 -6.21
CA ALA A 186 -4.54 -4.43 -7.37
C ALA A 186 -4.99 -3.51 -8.51
N ILE A 187 -4.05 -3.15 -9.37
CA ILE A 187 -4.27 -2.30 -10.53
C ILE A 187 -4.12 -3.15 -11.79
N VAL A 188 -5.02 -2.96 -12.73
CA VAL A 188 -4.96 -3.58 -14.06
C VAL A 188 -3.85 -2.90 -14.86
N THR A 189 -2.80 -3.66 -15.18
CA THR A 189 -1.65 -3.17 -15.97
C THR A 189 -1.72 -3.58 -17.44
N GLY A 190 -2.53 -4.61 -17.75
CA GLY A 190 -2.73 -5.08 -19.11
C GLY A 190 -3.58 -4.15 -19.96
N LYS A 191 -3.39 -4.21 -21.28
CA LYS A 191 -4.26 -3.55 -22.28
C LYS A 191 -5.42 -4.48 -22.65
N ASP A 192 -6.59 -3.92 -22.92
CA ASP A 192 -7.79 -4.65 -23.40
C ASP A 192 -8.22 -5.80 -22.47
N VAL A 193 -8.08 -5.62 -21.17
CA VAL A 193 -8.41 -6.64 -20.18
C VAL A 193 -9.92 -6.74 -20.01
N GLN A 194 -10.43 -7.96 -20.04
CA GLN A 194 -11.83 -8.27 -19.76
C GLN A 194 -11.95 -9.18 -18.54
N ALA A 195 -12.72 -8.75 -17.57
CA ALA A 195 -13.16 -9.64 -16.50
C ALA A 195 -14.20 -10.63 -17.04
N ARG A 196 -14.10 -11.91 -16.70
CA ARG A 196 -14.88 -13.00 -17.25
C ARG A 196 -15.65 -13.78 -16.19
N LEU A 197 -16.70 -14.48 -16.59
CA LEU A 197 -17.51 -15.32 -15.69
C LEU A 197 -16.76 -16.59 -15.24
N ALA A 198 -15.79 -17.08 -16.02
CA ALA A 198 -15.04 -18.29 -15.72
C ALA A 198 -13.56 -18.14 -16.11
N THR A 199 -12.73 -19.09 -15.67
CA THR A 199 -11.28 -19.14 -15.93
C THR A 199 -10.96 -19.69 -17.34
N ALA A 200 -11.51 -19.04 -18.36
CA ALA A 200 -11.29 -19.38 -19.76
C ALA A 200 -11.39 -18.13 -20.64
N ASP A 201 -10.53 -18.05 -21.66
CA ASP A 201 -10.52 -16.92 -22.59
C ASP A 201 -11.78 -16.84 -23.46
N THR A 202 -12.49 -17.95 -23.60
CA THR A 202 -13.77 -18.04 -24.32
C THR A 202 -15.00 -17.74 -23.46
N ALA A 203 -14.83 -17.57 -22.14
CA ALA A 203 -15.93 -17.27 -21.23
C ALA A 203 -16.51 -15.87 -21.50
N ASN A 204 -17.80 -15.71 -21.23
CA ASN A 204 -18.47 -14.42 -21.40
C ASN A 204 -17.82 -13.32 -20.55
N ALA A 205 -17.63 -12.17 -21.18
CA ALA A 205 -17.12 -10.98 -20.48
C ALA A 205 -18.18 -10.41 -19.54
N VAL A 206 -17.74 -9.98 -18.36
CA VAL A 206 -18.54 -9.29 -17.34
C VAL A 206 -18.35 -7.78 -17.44
N LEU A 207 -17.10 -7.35 -17.58
CA LEU A 207 -16.72 -5.94 -17.62
C LEU A 207 -15.40 -5.79 -18.37
N ALA A 208 -15.31 -4.79 -19.25
CA ALA A 208 -14.04 -4.35 -19.81
C ALA A 208 -13.34 -3.45 -18.79
N LEU A 209 -12.06 -3.70 -18.59
CA LEU A 209 -11.23 -2.99 -17.61
C LEU A 209 -10.12 -2.23 -18.34
N PRO A 210 -10.26 -0.90 -18.49
CA PRO A 210 -9.18 -0.08 -19.00
C PRO A 210 -7.90 -0.22 -18.14
N PRO A 211 -6.70 0.03 -18.70
CA PRO A 211 -5.47 0.08 -17.92
C PRO A 211 -5.59 1.05 -16.74
N GLY A 212 -5.05 0.68 -15.59
CA GLY A 212 -5.16 1.48 -14.39
C GLY A 212 -6.42 1.25 -13.56
N SER A 213 -7.38 0.44 -14.04
CA SER A 213 -8.59 0.14 -13.27
C SER A 213 -8.27 -0.59 -11.97
N GLU A 214 -8.94 -0.19 -10.90
CA GLU A 214 -8.82 -0.81 -9.58
C GLU A 214 -9.63 -2.09 -9.50
N ILE A 215 -9.03 -3.10 -8.91
CA ILE A 215 -9.71 -4.35 -8.58
C ILE A 215 -9.32 -4.80 -7.17
N LYS A 216 -10.19 -5.54 -6.52
CA LYS A 216 -9.89 -6.16 -5.22
C LYS A 216 -9.76 -7.66 -5.39
N VAL A 217 -8.57 -8.19 -5.18
CA VAL A 217 -8.29 -9.62 -5.26
C VAL A 217 -9.03 -10.36 -4.13
N LEU A 218 -9.87 -11.32 -4.50
CA LEU A 218 -10.62 -12.15 -3.57
C LEU A 218 -10.00 -13.54 -3.43
N SER A 219 -9.55 -14.13 -4.54
CA SER A 219 -8.86 -15.41 -4.57
C SER A 219 -8.06 -15.57 -5.87
N THR A 220 -7.12 -16.51 -5.87
CA THR A 220 -6.32 -16.88 -7.05
C THR A 220 -6.54 -18.35 -7.37
N ARG A 221 -6.57 -18.70 -8.66
CA ARG A 221 -6.70 -20.07 -9.15
C ARG A 221 -5.85 -20.27 -10.40
N GLY A 222 -4.67 -20.90 -10.25
CA GLY A 222 -3.69 -21.00 -11.33
C GLY A 222 -3.32 -19.62 -11.85
N ASP A 223 -3.43 -19.40 -13.15
CA ASP A 223 -3.09 -18.13 -13.83
C ASP A 223 -4.25 -17.11 -13.81
N TRP A 224 -5.25 -17.30 -12.96
CA TRP A 224 -6.42 -16.43 -12.87
C TRP A 224 -6.62 -15.87 -11.47
N ILE A 225 -7.07 -14.62 -11.43
CA ILE A 225 -7.46 -13.90 -10.21
C ILE A 225 -8.98 -13.71 -10.24
N TYR A 226 -9.67 -14.13 -9.19
CA TYR A 226 -11.06 -13.76 -8.95
C TYR A 226 -11.09 -12.45 -8.18
N ALA A 227 -11.70 -11.43 -8.74
CA ALA A 227 -11.68 -10.09 -8.19
C ALA A 227 -13.08 -9.49 -8.05
N ALA A 228 -13.24 -8.63 -7.03
CA ALA A 228 -14.32 -7.65 -7.02
C ALA A 228 -13.90 -6.48 -7.91
N LEU A 229 -14.87 -6.05 -8.72
CA LEU A 229 -14.71 -5.05 -9.77
C LEU A 229 -15.50 -3.79 -9.40
N PRO A 230 -15.28 -2.67 -10.07
CA PRO A 230 -16.15 -1.51 -9.99
C PRO A 230 -17.63 -1.89 -10.22
N ASN A 231 -18.55 -1.09 -9.68
CA ASN A 231 -20.00 -1.33 -9.72
C ASN A 231 -20.48 -2.62 -9.02
N ASN A 232 -19.74 -3.10 -8.01
CA ASN A 232 -20.06 -4.31 -7.23
C ASN A 232 -20.12 -5.61 -8.06
N LEU A 233 -19.55 -5.60 -9.25
CA LEU A 233 -19.41 -6.80 -10.08
C LEU A 233 -18.27 -7.69 -9.56
N ARG A 234 -18.21 -8.93 -10.06
CA ARG A 234 -17.11 -9.86 -9.80
C ARG A 234 -16.78 -10.62 -11.07
N GLY A 235 -15.50 -10.96 -11.23
CA GLY A 235 -15.08 -11.70 -12.40
C GLY A 235 -13.66 -12.26 -12.28
N TRP A 236 -13.31 -13.10 -13.22
CA TRP A 236 -11.98 -13.69 -13.36
C TRP A 236 -11.15 -12.86 -14.35
N ILE A 237 -9.92 -12.57 -13.98
CA ILE A 237 -8.94 -11.80 -14.76
C ILE A 237 -7.66 -12.62 -14.84
N PRO A 238 -6.96 -12.70 -15.99
CA PRO A 238 -5.64 -13.31 -16.04
C PRO A 238 -4.66 -12.63 -15.09
N ALA A 239 -3.97 -13.39 -14.24
CA ALA A 239 -3.09 -12.88 -13.18
C ALA A 239 -1.98 -11.97 -13.72
N LYS A 240 -1.47 -12.24 -14.92
CA LYS A 240 -0.44 -11.43 -15.59
C LYS A 240 -0.88 -10.00 -15.95
N ASN A 241 -2.17 -9.70 -15.90
CA ASN A 241 -2.75 -8.41 -16.31
C ASN A 241 -3.08 -7.50 -15.12
N ALA A 242 -2.75 -7.92 -13.89
CA ALA A 242 -2.99 -7.10 -12.71
C ALA A 242 -1.87 -7.28 -11.69
N GLU A 243 -1.49 -6.19 -11.04
CA GLU A 243 -0.44 -6.18 -10.03
C GLU A 243 -0.95 -5.56 -8.73
N GLN A 244 -0.54 -6.13 -7.60
CA GLN A 244 -0.90 -5.61 -6.28
C GLN A 244 -0.17 -4.29 -6.00
N VAL A 245 -0.87 -3.37 -5.33
CA VAL A 245 -0.31 -2.09 -4.88
C VAL A 245 0.69 -2.30 -3.75
N ARG A 246 0.33 -3.13 -2.75
CA ARG A 246 1.24 -3.46 -1.64
C ARG A 246 2.18 -4.60 -2.06
N LEU A 247 3.46 -4.38 -1.84
CA LEU A 247 4.56 -5.30 -2.09
C LEU A 247 4.84 -6.18 -0.87
#